data_5133ea7ee1db11a2bf663a9c7df94162
#
_entry.id   5133ea7ee1db11a2bf663a9c7df94162
#
_cell.length_a   1.000
_cell.length_b   1.000
_cell.length_c   1.000
_cell.angle_alpha   90.00
_cell.angle_beta   90.00
_cell.angle_gamma   90.00
#
_symmetry.space_group_name_H-M   'P 1'
#
loop_
_entity.id
_entity.type
_entity.pdbx_description
1 polymer ?
#
loop_
_entity_poly.entity_id
_entity_poly.type
_entity_poly.pdbx_seq_one_letter_code
_entity_poly.pdbx_strand_id
1 'polypeptide(L)'
;MYFCTTSTYKRSVIAFGVSQKPEGPYTCVDTLVYSGFTKNEAYDYGSNIDTHYTNTNISELIENGTLKDGVNDEWFLSGATAYNTSYAPNAIDPTLFYDKTGKLWMTYGSWSGGIFILQIDPATGKAIYPGKNSVTSDGLVVDEYFGTRISGGYTKSGEAPYILYDSESDYYYLYVTYEWLGVDGGYNMRLFRSKSPDGPYLDAAGNNAALTGKVDNTGIGIKVMGNHKFSCYERAYKSPGHNSAFIDEDGKRYLIYHTRFSDFGEFHQLRVHQQFLNEEGWPVTAVFENKGDEISKTGYSMNDIAGEYEFVNHGTKNDQGNVTNATD
;
A
#
# COMPACT_ATOMS: atom_id res chain seq x y z
N MET A 1 6.74 -12.98 11.16
CA MET A 1 5.84 -11.81 11.27
C MET A 1 6.65 -10.55 11.03
N TYR A 2 6.25 -9.73 10.05
CA TYR A 2 6.82 -8.40 9.82
C TYR A 2 5.90 -7.37 10.46
N PHE A 3 6.49 -6.32 11.02
CA PHE A 3 5.76 -5.28 11.72
C PHE A 3 6.52 -3.96 11.65
N CYS A 4 5.83 -2.86 11.90
CA CYS A 4 6.46 -1.56 12.06
C CYS A 4 6.18 -0.97 13.44
N THR A 5 7.05 -0.07 13.85
CA THR A 5 6.86 0.77 15.03
C THR A 5 7.23 2.20 14.69
N THR A 6 6.48 3.14 15.25
CA THR A 6 6.57 4.56 14.91
C THR A 6 6.68 5.39 16.18
N SER A 7 7.62 6.33 16.19
CA SER A 7 7.76 7.31 17.27
C SER A 7 7.18 8.68 16.91
N THR A 8 7.28 9.07 15.64
CA THR A 8 6.71 10.31 15.08
C THR A 8 6.21 10.04 13.68
N TYR A 9 5.47 10.98 13.10
CA TYR A 9 4.85 10.86 11.76
C TYR A 9 5.75 10.25 10.66
N LYS A 10 7.06 10.50 10.66
CA LYS A 10 8.00 10.03 9.64
C LYS A 10 9.11 9.14 10.16
N ARG A 11 9.19 8.97 11.49
CA ARG A 11 10.26 8.21 12.14
C ARG A 11 9.73 6.85 12.57
N SER A 12 10.05 5.88 11.77
CA SER A 12 9.55 4.53 11.89
C SER A 12 10.64 3.52 11.58
N VAL A 13 10.39 2.27 11.94
CA VAL A 13 11.23 1.13 11.60
C VAL A 13 10.36 -0.07 11.24
N ILE A 14 10.74 -0.78 10.19
CA ILE A 14 10.21 -2.09 9.87
C ILE A 14 11.18 -3.15 10.40
N ALA A 15 10.62 -4.09 11.15
CA ALA A 15 11.34 -5.21 11.76
C ALA A 15 10.58 -6.52 11.52
N PHE A 16 11.22 -7.63 11.84
CA PHE A 16 10.54 -8.93 11.83
C PHE A 16 10.87 -9.77 13.04
N GLY A 17 9.95 -10.63 13.39
CA GLY A 17 10.09 -11.62 14.44
C GLY A 17 9.67 -12.99 13.96
N VAL A 18 10.21 -14.01 14.59
CA VAL A 18 9.94 -15.42 14.32
C VAL A 18 9.27 -16.11 15.49
N SER A 19 8.45 -17.12 15.18
CA SER A 19 7.83 -18.01 16.16
C SER A 19 7.70 -19.40 15.57
N GLN A 20 7.60 -20.41 16.45
CA GLN A 20 7.28 -21.79 16.06
C GLN A 20 5.78 -22.00 15.81
N LYS A 21 4.94 -21.03 16.20
CA LYS A 21 3.49 -21.08 16.08
C LYS A 21 2.94 -19.75 15.57
N PRO A 22 1.85 -19.75 14.77
CA PRO A 22 1.22 -18.52 14.29
C PRO A 22 0.78 -17.57 15.40
N GLU A 23 0.32 -18.09 16.51
CA GLU A 23 -0.11 -17.33 17.69
C GLU A 23 1.05 -16.81 18.57
N GLY A 24 2.30 -17.16 18.25
CA GLY A 24 3.46 -16.76 19.01
C GLY A 24 3.85 -17.70 20.17
N PRO A 25 4.67 -17.24 21.13
CA PRO A 25 5.27 -15.90 21.18
C PRO A 25 6.30 -15.66 20.05
N TYR A 26 6.39 -14.41 19.59
CA TYR A 26 7.37 -14.00 18.60
C TYR A 26 8.61 -13.41 19.27
N THR A 27 9.77 -13.79 18.75
CA THR A 27 11.05 -13.17 19.12
C THR A 27 11.48 -12.25 17.98
N CYS A 28 11.72 -10.97 18.29
CA CYS A 28 12.27 -10.02 17.32
C CYS A 28 13.68 -10.48 16.90
N VAL A 29 13.91 -10.52 15.58
CA VAL A 29 15.16 -11.02 15.01
C VAL A 29 16.03 -9.88 14.52
N ASP A 30 15.46 -9.00 13.67
CA ASP A 30 16.23 -7.93 13.02
C ASP A 30 15.33 -6.78 12.58
N THR A 31 15.98 -5.67 12.25
CA THR A 31 15.37 -4.49 11.63
C THR A 31 15.76 -4.41 10.17
N LEU A 32 14.84 -4.01 9.29
CA LEU A 32 15.05 -3.99 7.87
C LEU A 32 15.19 -2.58 7.31
N VAL A 33 14.26 -1.70 7.62
CA VAL A 33 14.22 -0.36 7.06
C VAL A 33 13.90 0.63 8.15
N TYR A 34 14.69 1.68 8.23
CA TYR A 34 14.45 2.86 9.07
C TYR A 34 14.03 4.05 8.22
N SER A 35 13.23 4.94 8.79
CA SER A 35 12.90 6.24 8.21
C SER A 35 13.02 7.36 9.24
N GLY A 36 13.04 8.61 8.77
CA GLY A 36 13.07 9.78 9.64
C GLY A 36 14.39 10.03 10.36
N PHE A 37 15.45 9.38 9.95
CA PHE A 37 16.81 9.62 10.45
C PHE A 37 17.38 10.92 9.86
N THR A 38 18.49 11.40 10.44
CA THR A 38 19.13 12.66 10.06
C THR A 38 20.59 12.45 9.65
N LYS A 39 21.16 13.39 8.90
CA LYS A 39 22.57 13.35 8.48
C LYS A 39 23.53 13.81 9.59
N ASN A 40 23.09 14.76 10.42
CA ASN A 40 23.84 15.28 11.55
C ASN A 40 23.09 14.91 12.84
N GLU A 41 23.77 15.00 13.98
CA GLU A 41 23.10 14.86 15.27
C GLU A 41 21.89 15.77 15.36
N ALA A 42 20.77 15.20 15.69
CA ALA A 42 19.52 15.91 15.92
C ALA A 42 18.65 15.10 16.87
N TYR A 43 17.79 15.77 17.60
CA TYR A 43 16.91 15.13 18.58
C TYR A 43 15.45 15.38 18.19
N ASP A 44 14.61 14.39 18.38
CA ASP A 44 13.17 14.58 18.27
C ASP A 44 12.70 15.58 19.33
N TYR A 45 11.68 16.38 18.97
CA TYR A 45 11.10 17.34 19.90
C TYR A 45 10.62 16.62 21.18
N GLY A 46 11.16 17.07 22.32
CA GLY A 46 10.81 16.51 23.63
C GLY A 46 11.44 15.16 23.97
N SER A 47 12.35 14.64 23.15
CA SER A 47 13.11 13.42 23.43
C SER A 47 14.61 13.67 23.46
N ASN A 48 15.35 12.77 24.15
CA ASN A 48 16.82 12.77 24.16
C ASN A 48 17.39 11.73 23.19
N ILE A 49 16.59 11.28 22.20
CA ILE A 49 17.02 10.27 21.24
C ILE A 49 17.67 10.98 20.06
N ASP A 50 18.95 10.69 19.86
CA ASP A 50 19.67 11.12 18.67
C ASP A 50 19.14 10.37 17.44
N THR A 51 18.74 11.16 16.43
CA THR A 51 18.14 10.67 15.18
C THR A 51 19.14 10.43 14.06
N HIS A 52 20.44 10.59 14.32
CA HIS A 52 21.50 10.40 13.33
C HIS A 52 21.42 9.00 12.69
N TYR A 53 21.67 8.90 11.37
CA TYR A 53 21.55 7.63 10.62
C TYR A 53 22.45 6.51 11.16
N THR A 54 23.54 6.84 11.86
CA THR A 54 24.43 5.86 12.52
C THR A 54 23.75 5.09 13.67
N ASN A 55 22.61 5.58 14.14
CA ASN A 55 21.77 4.88 15.12
C ASN A 55 20.72 3.96 14.45
N THR A 56 20.96 3.62 13.18
CA THR A 56 20.16 2.68 12.38
C THR A 56 21.05 1.54 11.89
N ASN A 57 20.51 0.63 11.08
CA ASN A 57 21.30 -0.43 10.45
C ASN A 57 22.14 0.05 9.25
N ILE A 58 22.00 1.31 8.81
CA ILE A 58 22.66 1.84 7.61
C ILE A 58 24.18 1.76 7.72
N SER A 59 24.76 2.14 8.85
CA SER A 59 26.22 2.09 9.04
C SER A 59 26.78 0.67 8.87
N GLU A 60 26.13 -0.32 9.48
CA GLU A 60 26.52 -1.72 9.32
C GLU A 60 26.42 -2.19 7.87
N LEU A 61 25.37 -1.81 7.17
CA LEU A 61 25.15 -2.16 5.77
C LEU A 61 26.18 -1.51 4.82
N ILE A 62 26.68 -0.32 5.16
CA ILE A 62 27.79 0.32 4.45
C ILE A 62 29.11 -0.40 4.75
N GLU A 63 29.41 -0.64 6.01
CA GLU A 63 30.66 -1.28 6.46
C GLU A 63 30.84 -2.68 5.90
N ASN A 64 29.78 -3.46 5.79
CA ASN A 64 29.80 -4.80 5.23
C ASN A 64 29.71 -4.84 3.69
N GLY A 65 29.61 -3.68 3.03
CA GLY A 65 29.57 -3.53 1.57
C GLY A 65 28.24 -3.87 0.92
N THR A 66 27.17 -3.96 1.69
CA THR A 66 25.80 -4.15 1.16
C THR A 66 25.33 -2.88 0.45
N LEU A 67 25.49 -1.71 1.05
CA LEU A 67 25.24 -0.41 0.45
C LEU A 67 26.55 0.13 -0.13
N LYS A 68 26.68 0.11 -1.45
CA LYS A 68 27.95 0.44 -2.13
C LYS A 68 28.13 1.91 -2.44
N ASP A 69 27.03 2.64 -2.60
CA ASP A 69 27.04 4.09 -2.84
C ASP A 69 27.12 4.86 -1.51
N GLY A 70 26.91 4.19 -0.38
CA GLY A 70 27.02 4.74 0.96
C GLY A 70 25.82 5.62 1.31
N VAL A 71 26.02 6.72 2.01
CA VAL A 71 24.96 7.61 2.43
C VAL A 71 24.46 8.44 1.25
N ASN A 72 23.21 8.24 0.82
CA ASN A 72 22.61 8.99 -0.25
C ASN A 72 22.12 10.38 0.21
N ASP A 73 22.66 11.44 -0.39
CA ASP A 73 22.30 12.81 -0.04
C ASP A 73 20.81 13.14 -0.33
N GLU A 74 20.16 12.42 -1.24
CA GLU A 74 18.72 12.56 -1.50
C GLU A 74 17.83 12.17 -0.30
N TRP A 75 18.35 11.41 0.66
CA TRP A 75 17.62 11.11 1.89
C TRP A 75 17.40 12.33 2.79
N PHE A 76 18.12 13.42 2.53
CA PHE A 76 18.12 14.63 3.36
C PHE A 76 17.74 15.88 2.56
N LEU A 77 17.13 16.83 3.23
CA LEU A 77 16.90 18.15 2.67
C LEU A 77 18.23 18.88 2.56
N SER A 78 18.46 19.58 1.43
CA SER A 78 19.69 20.31 1.15
C SER A 78 20.05 21.28 2.29
N GLY A 79 21.27 21.16 2.81
CA GLY A 79 21.77 21.97 3.92
C GLY A 79 21.08 21.77 5.27
N ALA A 80 20.21 20.78 5.37
CA ALA A 80 19.43 20.51 6.57
C ALA A 80 19.79 19.16 7.18
N THR A 81 19.53 19.03 8.47
CA THR A 81 19.60 17.75 9.21
C THR A 81 18.36 16.89 8.97
N ALA A 82 17.32 17.46 8.35
CA ALA A 82 16.00 16.87 8.25
C ALA A 82 15.91 15.81 7.15
N TYR A 83 15.12 14.77 7.41
CA TYR A 83 14.76 13.73 6.48
C TYR A 83 13.95 14.27 5.32
N ASN A 84 14.28 13.88 4.08
CA ASN A 84 13.62 14.34 2.86
C ASN A 84 12.39 13.49 2.55
N THR A 85 11.25 13.86 3.09
CA THR A 85 9.98 13.18 2.85
C THR A 85 9.45 13.30 1.42
N SER A 86 10.06 14.09 0.55
CA SER A 86 9.70 14.10 -0.88
C SER A 86 10.35 12.95 -1.66
N TYR A 87 11.46 12.43 -1.17
CA TYR A 87 12.23 11.36 -1.80
C TYR A 87 12.13 10.03 -1.05
N ALA A 88 12.40 10.05 0.25
CA ALA A 88 12.53 8.87 1.09
C ALA A 88 11.20 8.47 1.76
N PRO A 89 10.88 7.17 1.85
CA PRO A 89 9.61 6.67 2.37
C PRO A 89 9.46 6.87 3.87
N ASN A 90 8.24 6.66 4.37
CA ASN A 90 8.00 6.33 5.77
C ASN A 90 8.01 4.79 5.90
N ALA A 91 8.79 4.25 6.82
CA ALA A 91 8.97 2.80 7.02
C ALA A 91 7.81 2.18 7.82
N ILE A 92 6.60 2.22 7.27
CA ILE A 92 5.38 1.64 7.85
C ILE A 92 4.60 0.81 6.83
N ASP A 93 3.54 0.16 7.28
CA ASP A 93 2.60 -0.65 6.50
C ASP A 93 3.27 -1.77 5.67
N PRO A 94 4.15 -2.61 6.25
CA PRO A 94 4.78 -3.67 5.48
C PRO A 94 3.79 -4.78 5.15
N THR A 95 3.72 -5.15 3.86
CA THR A 95 3.01 -6.34 3.39
C THR A 95 3.90 -7.22 2.53
N LEU A 96 3.69 -8.53 2.60
CA LEU A 96 4.51 -9.50 1.90
C LEU A 96 3.68 -10.34 0.94
N PHE A 97 4.29 -10.69 -0.19
CA PHE A 97 3.71 -11.62 -1.15
C PHE A 97 4.81 -12.41 -1.86
N TYR A 98 4.44 -13.59 -2.35
CA TYR A 98 5.29 -14.35 -3.27
C TYR A 98 4.94 -14.00 -4.71
N ASP A 99 5.96 -13.77 -5.54
CA ASP A 99 5.75 -13.65 -6.96
C ASP A 99 5.55 -15.03 -7.62
N LYS A 100 5.16 -15.03 -8.90
CA LYS A 100 4.93 -16.24 -9.68
C LYS A 100 6.16 -17.16 -9.84
N THR A 101 7.34 -16.68 -9.48
CA THR A 101 8.59 -17.45 -9.50
C THR A 101 8.99 -17.98 -8.11
N GLY A 102 8.21 -17.65 -7.07
CA GLY A 102 8.45 -18.03 -5.69
C GLY A 102 9.42 -17.13 -4.93
N LYS A 103 9.76 -15.94 -5.45
CA LYS A 103 10.52 -14.94 -4.70
C LYS A 103 9.59 -14.20 -3.76
N LEU A 104 10.08 -13.95 -2.55
CA LEU A 104 9.36 -13.19 -1.53
C LEU A 104 9.68 -11.69 -1.69
N TRP A 105 8.65 -10.87 -1.66
CA TRP A 105 8.72 -9.42 -1.73
C TRP A 105 8.00 -8.77 -0.57
N MET A 106 8.51 -7.62 -0.14
CA MET A 106 7.87 -6.74 0.83
C MET A 106 7.62 -5.38 0.19
N THR A 107 6.36 -4.93 0.18
CA THR A 107 5.99 -3.56 -0.16
C THR A 107 5.63 -2.80 1.11
N TYR A 108 5.96 -1.51 1.17
CA TYR A 108 5.77 -0.68 2.36
C TYR A 108 5.80 0.81 2.00
N GLY A 109 5.33 1.63 2.89
CA GLY A 109 5.39 3.08 2.77
C GLY A 109 4.04 3.76 2.99
N SER A 110 4.11 5.05 3.30
CA SER A 110 2.96 5.91 3.53
C SER A 110 3.33 7.34 3.19
N TRP A 111 2.54 7.99 2.34
CA TRP A 111 2.75 9.38 1.91
C TRP A 111 4.23 9.63 1.54
N SER A 112 4.87 10.58 2.18
CA SER A 112 6.34 10.82 2.10
C SER A 112 6.91 10.59 0.68
N GLY A 113 7.98 9.83 0.56
CA GLY A 113 8.63 9.45 -0.70
C GLY A 113 7.86 8.43 -1.53
N GLY A 114 6.70 7.96 -1.05
CA GLY A 114 5.86 6.99 -1.73
C GLY A 114 5.98 5.57 -1.16
N ILE A 115 5.48 4.64 -1.96
CA ILE A 115 5.50 3.20 -1.69
C ILE A 115 6.72 2.59 -2.38
N PHE A 116 7.45 1.78 -1.62
CA PHE A 116 8.64 1.09 -2.07
C PHE A 116 8.48 -0.41 -1.98
N ILE A 117 9.31 -1.14 -2.72
CA ILE A 117 9.36 -2.59 -2.69
C ILE A 117 10.79 -3.08 -2.57
N LEU A 118 10.99 -4.08 -1.72
CA LEU A 118 12.24 -4.81 -1.52
C LEU A 118 12.01 -6.31 -1.69
N GLN A 119 12.98 -7.00 -2.25
CA GLN A 119 12.99 -8.47 -2.18
C GLN A 119 13.40 -8.92 -0.78
N ILE A 120 12.81 -10.00 -0.30
CA ILE A 120 13.14 -10.62 0.99
C ILE A 120 13.74 -12.00 0.73
N ASP A 121 14.80 -12.35 1.43
CA ASP A 121 15.31 -13.70 1.46
C ASP A 121 14.40 -14.57 2.34
N PRO A 122 13.67 -15.53 1.78
CA PRO A 122 12.73 -16.35 2.55
C PRO A 122 13.44 -17.29 3.55
N ALA A 123 14.73 -17.57 3.36
CA ALA A 123 15.50 -18.42 4.27
C ALA A 123 15.90 -17.69 5.56
N THR A 124 16.16 -16.40 5.48
CA THR A 124 16.63 -15.59 6.60
C THR A 124 15.62 -14.56 7.11
N GLY A 125 14.61 -14.21 6.30
CA GLY A 125 13.67 -13.13 6.57
C GLY A 125 14.24 -11.72 6.35
N LYS A 126 15.49 -11.60 5.91
CA LYS A 126 16.19 -10.32 5.72
C LYS A 126 15.91 -9.70 4.37
N ALA A 127 16.04 -8.37 4.30
CA ALA A 127 15.94 -7.65 3.03
C ALA A 127 17.14 -7.94 2.13
N ILE A 128 16.86 -8.09 0.84
CA ILE A 128 17.87 -8.10 -0.23
C ILE A 128 17.86 -6.69 -0.82
N TYR A 129 18.83 -5.88 -0.40
CA TYR A 129 18.95 -4.50 -0.85
C TYR A 129 19.49 -4.43 -2.29
N PRO A 130 19.07 -3.43 -3.12
CA PRO A 130 19.61 -3.20 -4.45
C PRO A 130 21.14 -2.97 -4.48
N GLY A 131 21.67 -2.40 -3.41
CA GLY A 131 23.09 -2.21 -3.18
C GLY A 131 23.73 -1.06 -3.97
N LYS A 132 22.96 -0.39 -4.82
CA LYS A 132 23.33 0.87 -5.49
C LYS A 132 22.09 1.62 -5.96
N ASN A 133 22.23 2.93 -6.08
CA ASN A 133 21.21 3.80 -6.64
C ASN A 133 21.14 3.64 -8.16
N SER A 134 19.95 3.60 -8.72
CA SER A 134 19.73 3.50 -10.16
C SER A 134 18.33 3.96 -10.57
N VAL A 135 18.04 3.85 -11.86
CA VAL A 135 16.70 4.04 -12.42
C VAL A 135 16.42 2.85 -13.32
N THR A 136 15.23 2.26 -13.25
CA THR A 136 14.86 1.17 -14.15
C THR A 136 14.68 1.65 -15.59
N SER A 137 14.62 0.73 -16.55
CA SER A 137 14.33 1.06 -17.96
C SER A 137 13.01 1.81 -18.14
N ASP A 138 12.06 1.60 -17.24
CA ASP A 138 10.73 2.21 -17.24
C ASP A 138 10.68 3.50 -16.41
N GLY A 139 11.83 3.98 -15.92
CA GLY A 139 11.95 5.26 -15.22
C GLY A 139 11.64 5.24 -13.72
N LEU A 140 11.51 4.06 -13.10
CA LEU A 140 11.31 3.96 -11.65
C LEU A 140 12.61 4.21 -10.90
N VAL A 141 12.54 4.99 -9.82
CA VAL A 141 13.67 5.23 -8.93
C VAL A 141 13.96 3.97 -8.13
N VAL A 142 15.22 3.54 -8.15
CA VAL A 142 15.75 2.48 -7.30
C VAL A 142 16.75 3.09 -6.33
N ASP A 143 16.39 3.08 -5.05
CA ASP A 143 17.27 3.50 -3.97
C ASP A 143 17.98 2.28 -3.39
N GLU A 144 19.28 2.38 -3.15
CA GLU A 144 20.09 1.24 -2.67
C GLU A 144 19.64 0.66 -1.33
N TYR A 145 19.01 1.48 -0.48
CA TYR A 145 18.51 1.10 0.84
C TYR A 145 17.00 0.87 0.86
N PHE A 146 16.23 1.74 0.22
CA PHE A 146 14.78 1.66 0.27
C PHE A 146 14.16 0.71 -0.77
N GLY A 147 14.89 0.36 -1.83
CA GLY A 147 14.35 -0.45 -2.92
C GLY A 147 13.77 0.36 -4.07
N THR A 148 12.85 -0.23 -4.83
CA THR A 148 12.21 0.42 -5.98
C THR A 148 10.96 1.17 -5.55
N ARG A 149 10.84 2.46 -5.94
CA ARG A 149 9.59 3.22 -5.75
C ARG A 149 8.56 2.77 -6.78
N ILE A 150 7.46 2.18 -6.31
CA ILE A 150 6.41 1.62 -7.17
C ILE A 150 5.11 2.44 -7.18
N SER A 151 4.91 3.37 -6.22
CA SER A 151 3.74 4.25 -6.20
C SER A 151 4.02 5.53 -5.40
N GLY A 152 3.28 6.60 -5.72
CA GLY A 152 3.33 7.86 -4.98
C GLY A 152 4.68 8.58 -5.09
N GLY A 153 5.05 9.27 -4.03
CA GLY A 153 6.23 10.13 -3.92
C GLY A 153 5.85 11.60 -3.76
N TYR A 154 6.87 12.42 -3.47
CA TYR A 154 6.73 13.88 -3.39
C TYR A 154 5.70 14.35 -2.34
N THR A 155 5.56 13.59 -1.24
CA THR A 155 4.57 13.84 -0.16
C THR A 155 3.11 13.76 -0.59
N LYS A 156 2.84 13.08 -1.71
CA LYS A 156 1.47 12.87 -2.18
C LYS A 156 0.79 11.74 -1.43
N SER A 157 -0.52 11.80 -1.38
CA SER A 157 -1.34 10.82 -0.70
C SER A 157 -1.15 9.42 -1.28
N GLY A 158 -1.06 8.42 -0.42
CA GLY A 158 -0.93 7.01 -0.74
C GLY A 158 -0.26 6.25 0.39
N GLU A 159 -0.97 5.26 0.95
CA GLU A 159 -0.49 4.42 2.04
C GLU A 159 -1.11 3.02 1.98
N ALA A 160 -0.78 2.17 2.96
CA ALA A 160 -1.34 0.84 3.09
C ALA A 160 -1.23 0.00 1.80
N PRO A 161 -0.03 -0.16 1.23
CA PRO A 161 0.13 -0.92 0.01
C PRO A 161 -0.17 -2.40 0.24
N TYR A 162 -0.88 -3.02 -0.70
CA TYR A 162 -1.10 -4.45 -0.74
C TYR A 162 -0.96 -4.96 -2.17
N ILE A 163 -0.15 -5.99 -2.38
CA ILE A 163 0.02 -6.61 -3.70
C ILE A 163 -0.52 -8.03 -3.69
N LEU A 164 -1.41 -8.34 -4.65
CA LEU A 164 -1.94 -9.65 -4.92
C LEU A 164 -1.52 -10.10 -6.31
N TYR A 165 -0.86 -11.25 -6.43
CA TYR A 165 -0.67 -11.91 -7.72
C TYR A 165 -1.88 -12.77 -8.04
N ASP A 166 -2.41 -12.62 -9.24
CA ASP A 166 -3.53 -13.41 -9.76
C ASP A 166 -3.06 -14.21 -10.98
N SER A 167 -3.02 -15.51 -10.84
CA SER A 167 -2.57 -16.42 -11.89
C SER A 167 -3.55 -16.55 -13.06
N GLU A 168 -4.83 -16.23 -12.88
CA GLU A 168 -5.83 -16.26 -13.96
C GLU A 168 -5.62 -15.11 -14.94
N SER A 169 -5.40 -13.89 -14.43
CA SER A 169 -5.11 -12.72 -15.26
C SER A 169 -3.63 -12.56 -15.60
N ASP A 170 -2.75 -13.25 -14.88
CA ASP A 170 -1.28 -13.09 -14.87
C ASP A 170 -0.86 -11.63 -14.59
N TYR A 171 -1.53 -10.98 -13.61
CA TYR A 171 -1.19 -9.64 -13.13
C TYR A 171 -0.89 -9.62 -11.64
N TYR A 172 -0.01 -8.69 -11.25
CA TYR A 172 0.13 -8.21 -9.90
C TYR A 172 -0.78 -7.00 -9.73
N TYR A 173 -1.70 -7.04 -8.78
CA TYR A 173 -2.60 -5.96 -8.45
C TYR A 173 -2.09 -5.23 -7.22
N LEU A 174 -1.74 -3.95 -7.39
CA LEU A 174 -1.34 -3.07 -6.29
C LEU A 174 -2.56 -2.27 -5.83
N TYR A 175 -2.97 -2.47 -4.61
CA TYR A 175 -3.91 -1.62 -3.89
C TYR A 175 -3.14 -0.60 -3.06
N VAL A 176 -3.60 0.64 -3.09
CA VAL A 176 -3.07 1.75 -2.28
C VAL A 176 -4.26 2.56 -1.79
N THR A 177 -4.21 3.07 -0.58
CA THR A 177 -5.28 3.91 -0.06
C THR A 177 -4.87 5.37 -0.04
N TYR A 178 -5.73 6.24 -0.56
CA TYR A 178 -5.50 7.68 -0.62
C TYR A 178 -6.32 8.40 0.46
N GLU A 179 -5.87 9.60 0.81
CA GLU A 179 -6.47 10.56 1.74
C GLU A 179 -6.37 10.18 3.21
N TRP A 180 -7.15 10.85 4.03
CA TRP A 180 -7.05 10.78 5.47
C TRP A 180 -7.99 9.75 6.05
N LEU A 181 -7.50 9.02 7.02
CA LEU A 181 -8.11 7.89 7.72
C LEU A 181 -9.41 8.25 8.50
N GLY A 182 -9.62 9.51 8.92
CA GLY A 182 -10.78 9.93 9.69
C GLY A 182 -12.11 9.73 8.95
N VAL A 183 -13.22 9.66 9.68
CA VAL A 183 -14.56 9.42 9.11
C VAL A 183 -14.94 10.40 7.99
N ASP A 184 -14.47 11.64 8.07
CA ASP A 184 -14.65 12.68 7.06
C ASP A 184 -13.36 12.95 6.24
N GLY A 185 -12.37 12.09 6.36
CA GLY A 185 -11.06 12.24 5.71
C GLY A 185 -11.04 11.86 4.25
N GLY A 186 -12.04 11.12 3.77
CA GLY A 186 -12.15 10.70 2.38
C GLY A 186 -11.22 9.56 1.98
N TYR A 187 -10.78 8.75 2.94
CA TYR A 187 -10.00 7.55 2.70
C TYR A 187 -10.65 6.71 1.60
N ASN A 188 -9.89 6.29 0.59
CA ASN A 188 -10.43 5.57 -0.56
C ASN A 188 -9.38 4.68 -1.20
N MET A 189 -9.78 3.50 -1.68
CA MET A 189 -8.90 2.50 -2.27
C MET A 189 -8.66 2.75 -3.75
N ARG A 190 -7.39 2.68 -4.16
CA ARG A 190 -6.92 2.79 -5.55
C ARG A 190 -6.27 1.50 -6.00
N LEU A 191 -6.47 1.15 -7.27
CA LEU A 191 -5.99 -0.09 -7.87
C LEU A 191 -5.16 0.20 -9.11
N PHE A 192 -4.04 -0.50 -9.20
CA PHE A 192 -3.11 -0.52 -10.32
C PHE A 192 -2.72 -1.97 -10.62
N ARG A 193 -2.15 -2.22 -11.79
CA ARG A 193 -1.62 -3.55 -12.12
C ARG A 193 -0.29 -3.50 -12.84
N SER A 194 0.47 -4.59 -12.74
CA SER A 194 1.75 -4.79 -13.43
C SER A 194 1.92 -6.25 -13.87
N LYS A 195 2.76 -6.49 -14.85
CA LYS A 195 3.25 -7.84 -15.22
C LYS A 195 4.51 -8.26 -14.44
N SER A 196 5.12 -7.31 -13.72
CA SER A 196 6.30 -7.53 -12.87
C SER A 196 5.98 -7.18 -11.41
N PRO A 197 6.52 -7.93 -10.42
CA PRO A 197 6.27 -7.65 -9.00
C PRO A 197 6.78 -6.28 -8.55
N ASP A 198 7.83 -5.77 -9.19
CA ASP A 198 8.48 -4.48 -8.88
C ASP A 198 8.06 -3.32 -9.82
N GLY A 199 6.97 -3.52 -10.58
CA GLY A 199 6.35 -2.50 -11.44
C GLY A 199 6.87 -2.50 -12.89
N PRO A 200 6.57 -1.45 -13.68
CA PRO A 200 5.70 -0.34 -13.32
C PRO A 200 4.22 -0.75 -13.11
N TYR A 201 3.58 -0.14 -12.14
CA TYR A 201 2.15 -0.33 -11.87
C TYR A 201 1.33 0.75 -12.55
N LEU A 202 0.43 0.35 -13.44
CA LEU A 202 -0.39 1.26 -14.24
C LEU A 202 -1.87 1.13 -13.87
N ASP A 203 -2.61 2.23 -13.97
CA ASP A 203 -4.07 2.21 -13.93
C ASP A 203 -4.67 1.89 -15.31
N ALA A 204 -6.01 1.83 -15.43
CA ALA A 204 -6.70 1.52 -16.68
C ALA A 204 -6.51 2.59 -17.77
N ALA A 205 -6.14 3.81 -17.41
CA ALA A 205 -5.83 4.88 -18.36
C ALA A 205 -4.34 4.90 -18.77
N GLY A 206 -3.52 4.00 -18.19
CA GLY A 206 -2.10 3.92 -18.45
C GLY A 206 -1.23 4.88 -17.61
N ASN A 207 -1.82 5.53 -16.60
CA ASN A 207 -1.06 6.38 -15.69
C ASN A 207 -0.22 5.52 -14.73
N ASN A 208 1.05 5.88 -14.55
CA ASN A 208 1.94 5.20 -13.62
C ASN A 208 1.59 5.60 -12.18
N ALA A 209 1.53 4.62 -11.29
CA ALA A 209 1.36 4.83 -9.85
C ALA A 209 2.54 5.60 -9.24
N ALA A 210 3.78 5.35 -9.68
CA ALA A 210 4.97 6.07 -9.25
C ALA A 210 5.03 7.45 -9.93
N LEU A 211 5.06 8.50 -9.13
CA LEU A 211 5.09 9.87 -9.62
C LEU A 211 6.51 10.29 -10.03
N THR A 212 6.61 11.08 -11.08
CA THR A 212 7.87 11.65 -11.57
C THR A 212 8.11 13.09 -11.09
N GLY A 213 7.18 13.65 -10.31
CA GLY A 213 7.24 15.01 -9.79
C GLY A 213 6.09 15.31 -8.84
N LYS A 214 6.08 16.51 -8.30
CA LYS A 214 5.03 17.00 -7.39
C LYS A 214 3.76 17.35 -8.17
N VAL A 215 3.07 16.35 -8.70
CA VAL A 215 1.82 16.48 -9.46
C VAL A 215 0.60 16.12 -8.62
N ASP A 216 -0.58 16.52 -9.07
CA ASP A 216 -1.83 16.07 -8.47
C ASP A 216 -2.07 14.58 -8.83
N ASN A 217 -2.22 13.72 -7.82
CA ASN A 217 -2.47 12.31 -8.00
C ASN A 217 -3.92 11.88 -7.72
N THR A 218 -4.83 12.82 -7.46
CA THR A 218 -6.23 12.52 -7.10
C THR A 218 -6.98 11.77 -8.20
N GLY A 219 -6.59 11.96 -9.46
CA GLY A 219 -7.16 11.26 -10.62
C GLY A 219 -6.40 10.01 -11.06
N ILE A 220 -5.33 9.61 -10.36
CA ILE A 220 -4.49 8.47 -10.74
C ILE A 220 -4.93 7.22 -9.96
N GLY A 221 -5.06 6.10 -10.66
CA GLY A 221 -5.54 4.83 -10.13
C GLY A 221 -7.05 4.63 -10.25
N ILE A 222 -7.46 3.39 -10.49
CA ILE A 222 -8.89 3.02 -10.47
C ILE A 222 -9.39 3.15 -9.04
N LYS A 223 -10.41 3.96 -8.81
CA LYS A 223 -11.05 4.08 -7.50
C LYS A 223 -11.96 2.88 -7.27
N VAL A 224 -11.47 1.90 -6.54
CA VAL A 224 -12.19 0.65 -6.22
C VAL A 224 -13.39 0.94 -5.34
N MET A 225 -13.19 1.80 -4.33
CA MET A 225 -14.23 2.18 -3.39
C MET A 225 -13.87 3.50 -2.73
N GLY A 226 -14.88 4.34 -2.52
CA GLY A 226 -14.84 5.55 -1.73
C GLY A 226 -16.10 5.68 -0.88
N ASN A 227 -16.39 6.86 -0.36
CA ASN A 227 -17.59 7.11 0.42
C ASN A 227 -18.84 6.91 -0.45
N HIS A 228 -19.73 6.02 -0.05
CA HIS A 228 -20.93 5.72 -0.85
C HIS A 228 -22.11 5.25 -0.02
N LYS A 229 -23.31 5.36 -0.62
CA LYS A 229 -24.54 4.83 -0.05
C LYS A 229 -25.51 4.37 -1.15
N PHE A 230 -25.93 3.12 -1.09
CA PHE A 230 -27.09 2.61 -1.81
C PHE A 230 -28.38 2.85 -1.01
N SER A 231 -29.55 2.88 -1.66
CA SER A 231 -30.84 3.11 -0.98
C SER A 231 -31.15 2.03 0.06
N CYS A 232 -30.72 0.79 -0.21
CA CYS A 232 -30.88 -0.34 0.69
C CYS A 232 -29.95 -0.33 1.91
N TYR A 233 -28.95 0.57 1.95
CA TYR A 233 -28.06 0.69 3.08
C TYR A 233 -28.65 1.57 4.16
N GLU A 234 -28.69 1.10 5.39
CA GLU A 234 -29.06 1.90 6.54
C GLU A 234 -28.11 3.10 6.70
N ARG A 235 -26.82 2.88 6.47
CA ARG A 235 -25.73 3.84 6.67
C ARG A 235 -24.85 3.98 5.45
N ALA A 236 -24.29 5.17 5.27
CA ALA A 236 -23.24 5.37 4.28
C ALA A 236 -21.94 4.72 4.74
N TYR A 237 -21.28 4.02 3.84
CA TYR A 237 -19.90 3.59 4.02
C TYR A 237 -18.98 4.79 3.85
N LYS A 238 -18.11 5.02 4.82
CA LYS A 238 -17.18 6.15 4.83
C LYS A 238 -15.75 5.67 5.04
N SER A 239 -14.84 6.37 4.41
CA SER A 239 -13.39 6.16 4.55
C SER A 239 -12.97 4.68 4.43
N PRO A 240 -13.41 3.96 3.38
CA PRO A 240 -13.01 2.57 3.18
C PRO A 240 -11.54 2.49 2.73
N GLY A 241 -10.74 1.65 3.37
CA GLY A 241 -9.34 1.53 2.99
C GLY A 241 -8.53 0.55 3.81
N HIS A 242 -7.20 0.66 3.65
CA HIS A 242 -6.18 -0.17 4.29
C HIS A 242 -6.52 -1.65 4.13
N ASN A 243 -6.71 -2.05 2.87
CA ASN A 243 -7.20 -3.38 2.54
C ASN A 243 -6.11 -4.43 2.49
N SER A 244 -6.52 -5.66 2.70
CA SER A 244 -5.89 -6.86 2.18
C SER A 244 -6.78 -7.52 1.11
N ALA A 245 -6.22 -8.43 0.33
CA ALA A 245 -6.95 -9.20 -0.65
C ALA A 245 -6.38 -10.62 -0.72
N PHE A 246 -7.20 -11.60 -1.05
CA PHE A 246 -6.72 -12.95 -1.28
C PHE A 246 -7.57 -13.69 -2.32
N ILE A 247 -7.01 -14.74 -2.87
CA ILE A 247 -7.70 -15.69 -3.74
C ILE A 247 -7.77 -17.00 -2.97
N ASP A 248 -8.98 -17.49 -2.78
CA ASP A 248 -9.23 -18.75 -2.06
C ASP A 248 -8.88 -19.96 -2.94
N GLU A 249 -8.81 -21.14 -2.33
CA GLU A 249 -8.48 -22.40 -3.01
C GLU A 249 -9.45 -22.73 -4.15
N ASP A 250 -10.70 -22.26 -4.06
CA ASP A 250 -11.72 -22.41 -5.10
C ASP A 250 -11.63 -21.32 -6.20
N GLY A 251 -10.65 -20.40 -6.11
CA GLY A 251 -10.40 -19.30 -7.05
C GLY A 251 -11.31 -18.08 -6.86
N LYS A 252 -12.09 -18.02 -5.79
CA LYS A 252 -12.83 -16.80 -5.42
C LYS A 252 -11.88 -15.75 -4.87
N ARG A 253 -12.08 -14.50 -5.30
CA ARG A 253 -11.29 -13.34 -4.86
C ARG A 253 -12.04 -12.58 -3.79
N TYR A 254 -11.32 -12.14 -2.77
CA TYR A 254 -11.90 -11.38 -1.67
C TYR A 254 -11.08 -10.13 -1.38
N LEU A 255 -11.80 -9.03 -1.12
CA LEU A 255 -11.27 -7.78 -0.61
C LEU A 255 -11.69 -7.64 0.86
N ILE A 256 -10.72 -7.46 1.75
CA ILE A 256 -10.94 -7.25 3.17
C ILE A 256 -10.43 -5.86 3.52
N TYR A 257 -11.27 -5.01 4.09
CA TYR A 257 -10.92 -3.62 4.37
C TYR A 257 -11.66 -3.13 5.61
N HIS A 258 -11.22 -2.01 6.17
CA HIS A 258 -12.01 -1.32 7.17
C HIS A 258 -12.78 -0.16 6.57
N THR A 259 -13.90 0.16 7.22
CA THR A 259 -14.73 1.33 6.91
C THR A 259 -15.20 1.98 8.20
N ARG A 260 -15.76 3.17 8.10
CA ARG A 260 -16.34 3.94 9.22
C ARG A 260 -17.78 4.31 8.92
N PHE A 261 -18.48 4.73 9.96
CA PHE A 261 -19.88 5.20 9.88
C PHE A 261 -20.01 6.45 10.72
N SER A 262 -20.66 7.49 10.20
CA SER A 262 -20.74 8.82 10.83
C SER A 262 -21.36 8.81 12.24
N ASP A 263 -22.21 7.85 12.52
CA ASP A 263 -22.89 7.67 13.81
C ASP A 263 -22.16 6.78 14.81
N PHE A 264 -20.97 6.26 14.39
CA PHE A 264 -20.10 5.42 15.23
C PHE A 264 -18.75 6.09 15.58
N GLY A 265 -18.63 7.39 15.35
CA GLY A 265 -17.38 8.13 15.59
C GLY A 265 -16.24 7.59 14.72
N GLU A 266 -15.06 7.45 15.32
CA GLU A 266 -13.83 7.05 14.62
C GLU A 266 -13.55 5.53 14.69
N PHE A 267 -14.52 4.70 15.07
CA PHE A 267 -14.33 3.26 15.15
C PHE A 267 -14.28 2.63 13.76
N HIS A 268 -13.24 1.83 13.52
CA HIS A 268 -13.13 0.99 12.33
C HIS A 268 -14.02 -0.23 12.43
N GLN A 269 -14.64 -0.59 11.32
CA GLN A 269 -15.38 -1.83 11.18
C GLN A 269 -14.87 -2.60 9.97
N LEU A 270 -14.58 -3.88 10.15
CA LEU A 270 -14.12 -4.77 9.09
C LEU A 270 -15.25 -5.12 8.13
N ARG A 271 -14.94 -5.17 6.84
CA ARG A 271 -15.82 -5.63 5.76
C ARG A 271 -15.09 -6.58 4.84
N VAL A 272 -15.84 -7.53 4.31
CA VAL A 272 -15.35 -8.50 3.32
C VAL A 272 -16.29 -8.49 2.13
N HIS A 273 -15.74 -8.25 0.96
CA HIS A 273 -16.48 -8.31 -0.31
C HIS A 273 -15.82 -9.29 -1.27
N GLN A 274 -16.62 -10.03 -2.02
CA GLN A 274 -16.09 -10.84 -3.12
C GLN A 274 -15.71 -9.91 -4.29
N GLN A 275 -14.67 -10.28 -5.03
CA GLN A 275 -14.27 -9.58 -6.26
C GLN A 275 -14.34 -10.52 -7.46
N PHE A 276 -14.59 -9.94 -8.62
CA PHE A 276 -14.66 -10.62 -9.90
C PHE A 276 -13.76 -9.91 -10.90
N LEU A 277 -13.20 -10.64 -11.86
CA LEU A 277 -12.51 -10.00 -12.97
C LEU A 277 -13.53 -9.57 -14.03
N ASN A 278 -13.42 -8.33 -14.48
CA ASN A 278 -14.15 -7.89 -15.67
C ASN A 278 -13.45 -8.41 -16.94
N GLU A 279 -14.03 -8.13 -18.13
CA GLU A 279 -13.50 -8.58 -19.42
C GLU A 279 -12.07 -8.08 -19.71
N GLU A 280 -11.66 -6.97 -19.10
CA GLU A 280 -10.31 -6.41 -19.25
C GLU A 280 -9.34 -6.94 -18.21
N GLY A 281 -9.78 -7.84 -17.33
CA GLY A 281 -8.99 -8.44 -16.26
C GLY A 281 -8.75 -7.50 -15.08
N TRP A 282 -9.68 -6.59 -14.77
CA TRP A 282 -9.63 -5.77 -13.56
C TRP A 282 -10.55 -6.34 -12.48
N PRO A 283 -10.08 -6.42 -11.22
CA PRO A 283 -10.94 -6.78 -10.09
C PRO A 283 -12.05 -5.74 -9.87
N VAL A 284 -13.28 -6.20 -9.86
CA VAL A 284 -14.50 -5.42 -9.54
C VAL A 284 -15.08 -5.96 -8.25
N THR A 285 -15.42 -5.09 -7.33
CA THR A 285 -15.91 -5.46 -6.01
C THR A 285 -17.44 -5.61 -6.02
N ALA A 286 -17.94 -6.72 -5.50
CA ALA A 286 -19.38 -6.91 -5.29
C ALA A 286 -19.94 -5.83 -4.36
N VAL A 287 -21.16 -5.36 -4.67
CA VAL A 287 -21.80 -4.28 -3.89
C VAL A 287 -22.03 -4.69 -2.44
N PHE A 288 -22.50 -5.93 -2.22
CA PHE A 288 -22.83 -6.41 -0.88
C PHE A 288 -21.67 -7.17 -0.23
N GLU A 289 -21.63 -7.09 1.09
CA GLU A 289 -20.70 -7.88 1.89
C GLU A 289 -20.91 -9.37 1.63
N ASN A 290 -19.80 -10.11 1.62
CA ASN A 290 -19.85 -11.57 1.51
C ASN A 290 -20.46 -12.17 2.77
N LYS A 291 -21.55 -12.91 2.58
CA LYS A 291 -22.26 -13.64 3.66
C LYS A 291 -22.15 -15.15 3.52
N GLY A 292 -21.26 -15.62 2.66
CA GLY A 292 -21.13 -17.04 2.32
C GLY A 292 -22.07 -17.48 1.20
N ASP A 293 -22.73 -16.55 0.51
CA ASP A 293 -23.60 -16.87 -0.61
C ASP A 293 -22.78 -17.39 -1.81
N GLU A 294 -23.32 -18.37 -2.50
CA GLU A 294 -22.73 -18.89 -3.73
C GLU A 294 -23.07 -17.97 -4.90
N ILE A 295 -22.06 -17.28 -5.43
CA ILE A 295 -22.19 -16.45 -6.62
C ILE A 295 -21.54 -17.18 -7.79
N SER A 296 -22.27 -17.27 -8.92
CA SER A 296 -21.78 -17.95 -10.11
C SER A 296 -20.46 -17.35 -10.62
N LYS A 297 -19.46 -18.21 -10.85
CA LYS A 297 -18.19 -17.82 -11.49
C LYS A 297 -18.33 -17.69 -13.01
N THR A 298 -19.34 -18.32 -13.60
CA THR A 298 -19.56 -18.38 -15.04
C THR A 298 -20.62 -17.38 -15.53
N GLY A 299 -21.14 -16.56 -14.61
CA GLY A 299 -22.15 -15.54 -14.89
C GLY A 299 -23.59 -16.06 -14.81
N TYR A 300 -24.50 -15.26 -15.29
CA TYR A 300 -25.95 -15.46 -15.28
C TYR A 300 -26.52 -15.19 -16.67
N SER A 301 -27.70 -15.74 -16.99
CA SER A 301 -28.37 -15.40 -18.26
C SER A 301 -28.86 -13.95 -18.24
N MET A 302 -29.01 -13.36 -19.43
CA MET A 302 -29.56 -12.00 -19.54
C MET A 302 -30.95 -11.86 -18.91
N ASN A 303 -31.76 -12.91 -18.93
CA ASN A 303 -33.09 -12.89 -18.32
C ASN A 303 -33.03 -12.86 -16.80
N ASP A 304 -31.95 -13.40 -16.20
CA ASP A 304 -31.77 -13.43 -14.75
C ASP A 304 -31.28 -12.08 -14.22
N ILE A 305 -30.60 -11.28 -15.05
CA ILE A 305 -30.03 -10.00 -14.69
C ILE A 305 -30.76 -8.79 -15.27
N ALA A 306 -31.78 -8.98 -16.10
CA ALA A 306 -32.58 -7.87 -16.62
C ALA A 306 -33.41 -7.24 -15.47
N GLY A 307 -33.31 -5.94 -15.30
CA GLY A 307 -34.01 -5.23 -14.23
C GLY A 307 -33.61 -3.76 -14.11
N GLU A 308 -34.16 -3.12 -13.09
CA GLU A 308 -33.75 -1.77 -12.67
C GLU A 308 -32.64 -1.89 -11.63
N TYR A 309 -31.65 -1.00 -11.72
CA TYR A 309 -30.45 -1.03 -10.87
C TYR A 309 -30.13 0.36 -10.34
N GLU A 310 -29.70 0.39 -9.12
CA GLU A 310 -29.02 1.56 -8.59
C GLU A 310 -27.53 1.54 -8.99
N PHE A 311 -26.99 2.71 -9.31
CA PHE A 311 -25.61 2.88 -9.71
C PHE A 311 -24.88 3.89 -8.82
N VAL A 312 -23.69 3.52 -8.31
CA VAL A 312 -22.76 4.41 -7.61
C VAL A 312 -21.58 4.67 -8.52
N ASN A 313 -21.43 5.90 -8.96
CA ASN A 313 -20.23 6.33 -9.68
C ASN A 313 -19.23 6.92 -8.67
N HIS A 314 -18.23 6.16 -8.30
CA HIS A 314 -17.18 6.63 -7.39
C HIS A 314 -16.32 7.76 -7.98
N GLY A 315 -16.38 7.99 -9.30
CA GLY A 315 -15.56 8.98 -9.98
C GLY A 315 -14.06 8.70 -9.83
N THR A 316 -13.26 9.72 -10.08
CA THR A 316 -11.79 9.65 -9.97
C THR A 316 -11.23 10.49 -8.83
N LYS A 317 -11.99 11.46 -8.34
CA LYS A 317 -11.53 12.40 -7.29
C LYS A 317 -11.67 11.82 -5.89
N ASN A 318 -10.95 12.41 -4.95
CA ASN A 318 -11.09 12.11 -3.53
C ASN A 318 -12.42 12.65 -2.99
N ASP A 319 -13.04 11.93 -2.05
CA ASP A 319 -14.37 12.24 -1.54
C ASP A 319 -14.36 13.29 -0.45
N GLN A 320 -13.30 13.35 0.34
CA GLN A 320 -13.27 14.08 1.61
C GLN A 320 -14.47 13.65 2.49
N GLY A 321 -15.23 14.59 3.07
CA GLY A 321 -16.42 14.27 3.84
C GLY A 321 -17.67 13.89 3.02
N ASN A 322 -17.63 14.02 1.68
CA ASN A 322 -18.79 13.81 0.82
C ASN A 322 -19.10 12.32 0.64
N VAL A 323 -20.38 12.02 0.46
CA VAL A 323 -20.89 10.67 0.16
C VAL A 323 -21.50 10.67 -1.23
N THR A 324 -21.10 9.74 -2.08
CA THR A 324 -21.76 9.48 -3.36
C THR A 324 -23.00 8.62 -3.12
N ASN A 325 -24.19 9.19 -3.30
CA ASN A 325 -25.40 8.41 -3.25
C ASN A 325 -25.63 7.68 -4.58
N ALA A 326 -26.26 6.51 -4.49
CA ALA A 326 -26.70 5.79 -5.68
C ALA A 326 -27.78 6.60 -6.44
N THR A 327 -27.80 6.42 -7.74
CA THR A 327 -28.83 6.95 -8.66
C THR A 327 -29.43 5.81 -9.47
N ASP A 328 -30.65 5.99 -9.94
CA ASP A 328 -31.33 5.05 -10.85
C ASP A 328 -30.70 5.07 -12.25
#